data_c90c5ef555cb6a8e48123ce2653b4fbd
#
_entry.id   c90c5ef555cb6a8e48123ce2653b4fbd
#
_cell.length_a   1.000
_cell.length_b   1.000
_cell.length_c   1.000
_cell.angle_alpha   90.00
_cell.angle_beta   90.00
_cell.angle_gamma   90.00
#
_symmetry.space_group_name_H-M   'P 1'
#
loop_
_entity.id
_entity.type
_entity.pdbx_description
1 polymer ?
#
loop_
_entity_poly.entity_id
_entity_poly.type
_entity_poly.pdbx_seq_one_letter_code
_entity_poly.pdbx_strand_id
1 'polypeptide(L)'
;MKTPLVGRAATAVALSLATAASLLAGAGTTTSASAAGTDFPQPTVHTQKAYDPEKSDFTARWTRADARQLKAMSDPGAPSRTNSMPSAYTMPEVPQDFPDMSNDKVWVWDSWPLTDEKANQYSVGGWEVIFSLVADRNLGFDDRHVYAKIGYFFRKAGVPAAERPRNGGWTYGGLVFDDGVSGQIFDDKSFSHQTQWSGSARIFKGGEIKLFFTDVAFYRNKDGSDRKPYDPRIAMSPGKIHTNKNGVFFTGFSKVHDMLQADGKWYQNGEQNPYFNFRDPFTFEDPAHPGKTYMVFEGNSAVTRGAKACTEADLGYRPGDPQAETVDEVHEKGAMYQMANIGLAVADNKELTKWHFLPPIHSSNCVTDQTERPQIYMKDGKYYLFTISHRSTFASGIDGPEGVYGFVGDGIRSDYQPMNQGSGLVLGNPTNLNFATGFPFDPDYNQHPGQFQAYSHYVMPGGLVQSFIDTIGTKDDFRRGGTLAPTVKLDIDGSSSSVDYSYGDGGLGGFADIPSDTEFKN
;
A
#
# COMPACT_ATOMS: atom_id res chain seq x y z
N MET A 1 22.95 -70.19 8.78
CA MET A 1 22.13 -71.27 8.19
C MET A 1 21.10 -70.66 7.26
N LYS A 2 21.27 -70.94 5.99
CA LYS A 2 20.26 -71.01 4.93
C LYS A 2 19.35 -69.83 4.62
N THR A 3 19.73 -69.03 3.63
CA THR A 3 18.91 -68.66 2.46
C THR A 3 18.36 -69.94 1.78
N PRO A 4 17.42 -69.88 0.81
CA PRO A 4 17.30 -69.00 -0.35
C PRO A 4 15.83 -68.67 -0.80
N LEU A 5 15.60 -67.92 -1.76
CA LEU A 5 15.67 -67.74 -3.22
C LEU A 5 14.26 -67.50 -3.83
N VAL A 6 14.11 -66.44 -4.60
CA VAL A 6 13.91 -66.37 -6.08
C VAL A 6 12.50 -66.59 -6.64
N GLY A 7 12.12 -65.68 -7.50
CA GLY A 7 11.11 -65.76 -8.55
C GLY A 7 10.65 -64.35 -9.01
N ARG A 8 11.27 -63.71 -9.96
CA ARG A 8 11.20 -63.67 -11.44
C ARG A 8 9.73 -63.60 -11.92
N ALA A 9 9.35 -62.55 -12.48
CA ALA A 9 9.43 -61.93 -13.80
C ALA A 9 8.11 -62.10 -14.56
N ALA A 10 7.61 -61.07 -15.16
CA ALA A 10 7.51 -60.98 -16.61
C ALA A 10 6.74 -59.76 -17.08
N THR A 11 7.34 -59.12 -17.97
CA THR A 11 6.97 -58.11 -18.95
C THR A 11 5.67 -58.40 -19.70
N ALA A 12 4.85 -57.38 -19.95
CA ALA A 12 4.02 -57.33 -21.15
C ALA A 12 3.86 -55.91 -21.62
N VAL A 13 4.48 -55.65 -22.75
CA VAL A 13 4.29 -54.48 -23.62
C VAL A 13 3.00 -54.74 -24.42
N ALA A 14 2.12 -53.76 -24.48
CA ALA A 14 1.08 -53.74 -25.51
C ALA A 14 0.98 -52.35 -26.09
N LEU A 15 1.43 -52.26 -27.32
CA LEU A 15 1.22 -51.19 -28.29
C LEU A 15 -0.17 -51.34 -28.88
N SER A 16 -0.94 -50.23 -29.00
CA SER A 16 -2.00 -50.15 -30.02
C SER A 16 -2.40 -48.71 -30.25
N LEU A 17 -1.96 -48.17 -31.34
CA LEU A 17 -2.67 -47.68 -32.53
C LEU A 17 -3.66 -46.52 -32.30
N ALA A 18 -3.24 -45.41 -32.88
CA ALA A 18 -4.04 -44.22 -33.18
C ALA A 18 -5.20 -44.53 -34.12
N THR A 19 -6.37 -44.04 -33.82
CA THR A 19 -7.42 -43.75 -34.80
C THR A 19 -7.81 -42.29 -34.70
N ALA A 20 -7.48 -41.55 -35.75
CA ALA A 20 -7.96 -40.18 -35.97
C ALA A 20 -9.45 -40.24 -36.30
N ALA A 21 -10.26 -39.60 -35.51
CA ALA A 21 -11.63 -39.27 -35.86
C ALA A 21 -11.73 -37.74 -35.90
N SER A 22 -11.80 -37.26 -37.15
CA SER A 22 -12.16 -35.87 -37.45
C SER A 22 -13.61 -35.63 -37.05
N LEU A 23 -13.85 -34.85 -36.06
CA LEU A 23 -15.15 -34.28 -35.74
C LEU A 23 -15.12 -32.79 -36.01
N LEU A 24 -15.93 -32.36 -36.96
CA LEU A 24 -16.22 -30.96 -37.23
C LEU A 24 -16.65 -30.28 -35.93
N ALA A 25 -15.87 -29.30 -35.52
CA ALA A 25 -16.29 -28.36 -34.50
C ALA A 25 -17.34 -27.42 -35.10
N GLY A 26 -18.57 -27.67 -34.76
CA GLY A 26 -19.60 -26.65 -34.84
C GLY A 26 -19.23 -25.51 -33.91
N ALA A 27 -19.06 -24.31 -34.46
CA ALA A 27 -18.95 -23.08 -33.69
C ALA A 27 -20.28 -22.88 -32.93
N GLY A 28 -20.35 -23.48 -31.78
CA GLY A 28 -21.33 -23.10 -30.76
C GLY A 28 -20.90 -21.75 -30.22
N THR A 29 -21.54 -20.70 -30.69
CA THR A 29 -21.57 -19.44 -29.94
C THR A 29 -22.18 -19.75 -28.58
N THR A 30 -21.33 -19.89 -27.57
CA THR A 30 -21.78 -19.77 -26.19
C THR A 30 -22.21 -18.31 -26.03
N THR A 31 -23.46 -18.04 -26.31
CA THR A 31 -24.13 -16.89 -25.73
C THR A 31 -24.02 -17.11 -24.23
N SER A 32 -23.07 -16.41 -23.60
CA SER A 32 -23.09 -16.22 -22.15
C SER A 32 -24.50 -15.72 -21.84
N ALA A 33 -25.26 -16.54 -21.13
CA ALA A 33 -26.54 -16.10 -20.60
C ALA A 33 -26.20 -14.85 -19.77
N SER A 34 -26.65 -13.70 -20.25
CA SER A 34 -26.67 -12.47 -19.46
C SER A 34 -27.46 -12.81 -18.21
N ALA A 35 -26.76 -12.90 -17.08
CA ALA A 35 -27.41 -13.03 -15.79
C ALA A 35 -28.35 -11.82 -15.65
N ALA A 36 -29.62 -12.11 -15.46
CA ALA A 36 -30.63 -11.09 -15.26
C ALA A 36 -30.20 -10.16 -14.11
N GLY A 37 -30.14 -8.86 -14.42
CA GLY A 37 -30.08 -7.78 -13.45
C GLY A 37 -28.93 -7.89 -12.43
N THR A 38 -27.71 -7.60 -12.85
CA THR A 38 -26.67 -7.27 -11.87
C THR A 38 -27.02 -5.89 -11.29
N ASP A 39 -27.12 -5.79 -9.97
CA ASP A 39 -27.32 -4.52 -9.23
C ASP A 39 -26.10 -3.59 -9.31
N PHE A 40 -25.17 -3.86 -10.25
CA PHE A 40 -23.88 -3.17 -10.37
C PHE A 40 -23.63 -2.72 -11.80
N PRO A 41 -22.99 -1.56 -12.00
CA PRO A 41 -22.60 -1.10 -13.33
C PRO A 41 -21.55 -2.04 -13.93
N GLN A 42 -21.40 -2.01 -15.23
CA GLN A 42 -20.28 -2.67 -15.88
C GLN A 42 -18.99 -1.89 -15.63
N PRO A 43 -17.87 -2.57 -15.31
CA PRO A 43 -16.59 -1.90 -15.12
C PRO A 43 -16.14 -1.20 -16.41
N THR A 44 -15.34 -0.16 -16.26
CA THR A 44 -14.70 0.54 -17.37
C THR A 44 -13.76 -0.41 -18.13
N VAL A 45 -13.60 -0.18 -19.43
CA VAL A 45 -12.63 -0.92 -20.24
C VAL A 45 -11.29 -0.19 -20.23
N HIS A 46 -10.27 -0.82 -19.68
CA HIS A 46 -8.90 -0.33 -19.67
C HIS A 46 -8.04 -1.15 -20.64
N THR A 47 -7.12 -0.48 -21.31
CA THR A 47 -6.28 -1.09 -22.35
C THR A 47 -4.90 -1.52 -21.88
N GLN A 48 -4.52 -1.12 -20.68
CA GLN A 48 -3.16 -1.24 -20.12
C GLN A 48 -2.07 -0.51 -20.92
N LYS A 49 -2.44 0.20 -21.97
CA LYS A 49 -1.50 0.86 -22.89
C LYS A 49 -0.57 1.80 -22.15
N ALA A 50 0.74 1.67 -22.38
CA ALA A 50 1.77 2.56 -21.88
C ALA A 50 1.89 3.85 -22.69
N TYR A 51 2.32 4.90 -22.01
CA TYR A 51 2.63 6.22 -22.55
C TYR A 51 4.01 6.66 -22.05
N ASP A 52 4.66 7.56 -22.76
CA ASP A 52 5.91 8.18 -22.31
C ASP A 52 5.63 8.98 -21.02
N PRO A 53 6.28 8.66 -19.89
CA PRO A 53 5.95 9.27 -18.60
C PRO A 53 6.24 10.77 -18.53
N GLU A 54 7.21 11.27 -19.32
CA GLU A 54 7.65 12.67 -19.31
C GLU A 54 6.98 13.53 -20.40
N LYS A 55 6.43 12.91 -21.47
CA LYS A 55 5.84 13.65 -22.58
C LYS A 55 4.33 13.60 -22.63
N SER A 56 3.72 12.63 -21.97
CA SER A 56 2.27 12.46 -21.93
C SER A 56 1.70 13.04 -20.65
N ASP A 57 0.54 13.66 -20.77
CA ASP A 57 -0.30 14.11 -19.64
C ASP A 57 -1.42 13.12 -19.30
N PHE A 58 -1.42 11.94 -19.95
CA PHE A 58 -2.42 10.91 -19.68
C PHE A 58 -2.40 10.50 -18.21
N THR A 59 -3.56 10.55 -17.58
CA THR A 59 -3.79 10.10 -16.20
C THR A 59 -4.83 8.99 -16.24
N ALA A 60 -4.45 7.79 -15.78
CA ALA A 60 -5.38 6.68 -15.62
C ALA A 60 -6.44 7.02 -14.57
N ARG A 61 -7.60 6.36 -14.63
CA ARG A 61 -8.67 6.58 -13.68
C ARG A 61 -9.12 5.27 -13.04
N TRP A 62 -9.24 5.27 -11.75
CA TRP A 62 -10.12 4.33 -11.06
C TRP A 62 -11.50 4.96 -11.01
N THR A 63 -12.37 4.50 -11.90
CA THR A 63 -13.68 5.11 -12.07
C THR A 63 -14.69 4.65 -11.01
N ARG A 64 -15.78 5.37 -10.85
CA ARG A 64 -16.88 4.90 -10.00
C ARG A 64 -17.46 3.58 -10.47
N ALA A 65 -17.57 3.37 -11.78
CA ALA A 65 -18.04 2.10 -12.35
C ALA A 65 -17.15 0.93 -11.93
N ASP A 66 -15.83 1.14 -11.93
CA ASP A 66 -14.87 0.15 -11.43
C ASP A 66 -15.00 -0.07 -9.92
N ALA A 67 -14.91 1.01 -9.15
CA ALA A 67 -14.94 0.92 -7.69
C ALA A 67 -16.26 0.34 -7.14
N ARG A 68 -17.37 0.51 -7.84
CA ARG A 68 -18.65 -0.12 -7.46
C ARG A 68 -18.65 -1.65 -7.63
N GLN A 69 -17.66 -2.22 -8.34
CA GLN A 69 -17.45 -3.69 -8.35
C GLN A 69 -17.05 -4.23 -6.98
N LEU A 70 -16.50 -3.41 -6.09
CA LEU A 70 -16.21 -3.80 -4.70
C LEU A 70 -17.43 -4.36 -4.00
N LYS A 71 -18.59 -3.75 -4.22
CA LYS A 71 -19.84 -4.25 -3.66
C LYS A 71 -20.29 -5.57 -4.28
N ALA A 72 -20.01 -5.80 -5.57
CA ALA A 72 -20.30 -7.07 -6.22
C ALA A 72 -19.45 -8.24 -5.71
N MET A 73 -18.27 -7.94 -5.13
CA MET A 73 -17.40 -8.94 -4.49
C MET A 73 -17.84 -9.29 -3.09
N SER A 74 -18.82 -8.60 -2.52
CA SER A 74 -19.34 -8.87 -1.19
C SER A 74 -20.29 -10.07 -1.22
N ASP A 75 -20.38 -10.80 -0.09
CA ASP A 75 -21.41 -11.82 0.10
C ASP A 75 -22.81 -11.17 0.06
N PRO A 76 -23.68 -11.53 -0.87
CA PRO A 76 -25.02 -10.95 -0.97
C PRO A 76 -25.89 -11.22 0.26
N GLY A 77 -25.51 -12.18 1.11
CA GLY A 77 -26.16 -12.46 2.39
C GLY A 77 -25.63 -11.66 3.58
N ALA A 78 -24.49 -10.96 3.41
CA ALA A 78 -23.91 -10.19 4.49
C ALA A 78 -24.65 -8.86 4.69
N PRO A 79 -24.86 -8.40 5.93
CA PRO A 79 -25.36 -7.06 6.21
C PRO A 79 -24.45 -6.02 5.54
N SER A 80 -25.03 -4.95 4.97
CA SER A 80 -24.34 -3.95 4.14
C SER A 80 -23.13 -3.25 4.78
N ARG A 81 -22.86 -3.49 6.05
CA ARG A 81 -21.70 -3.00 6.80
C ARG A 81 -20.72 -4.09 7.23
N THR A 82 -21.02 -5.34 6.93
CA THR A 82 -20.18 -6.51 7.22
C THR A 82 -20.10 -7.35 5.97
N ASN A 83 -19.54 -6.77 4.91
CA ASN A 83 -19.33 -7.51 3.69
C ASN A 83 -18.29 -8.59 3.97
N SER A 84 -18.68 -9.85 4.00
CA SER A 84 -17.71 -10.94 3.95
C SER A 84 -17.09 -10.95 2.56
N MET A 85 -15.86 -10.45 2.49
CA MET A 85 -15.09 -10.53 1.24
C MET A 85 -14.76 -12.00 0.96
N PRO A 86 -14.65 -12.40 -0.31
CA PRO A 86 -14.14 -13.71 -0.65
C PRO A 86 -12.77 -13.94 0.00
N SER A 87 -12.51 -15.11 0.54
CA SER A 87 -11.25 -15.46 1.20
C SER A 87 -10.02 -15.16 0.34
N ALA A 88 -10.14 -15.26 -0.98
CA ALA A 88 -9.08 -14.93 -1.93
C ALA A 88 -8.50 -13.52 -1.75
N TYR A 89 -9.24 -12.58 -1.19
CA TYR A 89 -8.84 -11.18 -1.02
C TYR A 89 -8.86 -10.72 0.44
N THR A 90 -9.05 -11.66 1.36
CA THR A 90 -9.19 -11.33 2.78
C THR A 90 -7.92 -11.67 3.53
N MET A 91 -7.37 -10.71 4.27
CA MET A 91 -6.26 -10.97 5.18
C MET A 91 -6.68 -12.01 6.22
N PRO A 92 -5.86 -13.05 6.50
CA PRO A 92 -6.13 -13.99 7.58
C PRO A 92 -6.25 -13.28 8.94
N GLU A 93 -7.04 -13.85 9.84
CA GLU A 93 -7.22 -13.28 11.18
C GLU A 93 -5.92 -13.37 11.99
N VAL A 94 -5.47 -12.25 12.55
CA VAL A 94 -4.30 -12.19 13.42
C VAL A 94 -4.71 -12.57 14.84
N PRO A 95 -4.03 -13.53 15.49
CA PRO A 95 -4.32 -13.89 16.88
C PRO A 95 -4.16 -12.73 17.85
N GLN A 96 -5.04 -12.63 18.86
CA GLN A 96 -5.04 -11.54 19.84
C GLN A 96 -3.77 -11.51 20.72
N ASP A 97 -3.11 -12.65 20.86
CA ASP A 97 -1.90 -12.80 21.67
C ASP A 97 -0.59 -12.43 20.92
N PHE A 98 -0.68 -11.59 19.88
CA PHE A 98 0.47 -11.16 19.08
C PHE A 98 1.59 -10.54 19.96
N PRO A 99 2.87 -10.72 19.58
CA PRO A 99 4.00 -10.12 20.30
C PRO A 99 4.15 -8.63 19.96
N ASP A 100 4.71 -7.86 20.89
CA ASP A 100 5.18 -6.51 20.64
C ASP A 100 6.63 -6.53 20.15
N MET A 101 6.91 -5.83 19.03
CA MET A 101 8.26 -5.79 18.45
C MET A 101 9.24 -4.88 19.20
N SER A 102 8.75 -3.86 19.86
CA SER A 102 9.57 -2.85 20.52
C SER A 102 9.85 -3.15 21.99
N ASN A 103 9.26 -4.20 22.54
CA ASN A 103 9.23 -4.49 23.98
C ASN A 103 8.65 -3.30 24.77
N ASP A 104 7.48 -2.84 24.38
CA ASP A 104 6.71 -1.73 24.96
C ASP A 104 7.43 -0.37 25.00
N LYS A 105 8.43 -0.16 24.15
CA LYS A 105 9.14 1.12 24.09
C LYS A 105 8.41 2.15 23.25
N VAL A 106 7.92 1.72 22.09
CA VAL A 106 7.28 2.60 21.10
C VAL A 106 6.05 1.95 20.49
N TRP A 107 5.08 2.77 20.08
CA TRP A 107 4.09 2.39 19.09
C TRP A 107 4.79 2.26 17.74
N VAL A 108 4.45 1.24 16.96
CA VAL A 108 5.00 0.96 15.63
C VAL A 108 3.86 0.83 14.63
N TRP A 109 3.96 1.52 13.47
CA TRP A 109 2.97 1.36 12.42
C TRP A 109 3.62 1.37 11.05
N ASP A 110 3.39 2.30 10.18
CA ASP A 110 3.89 2.30 8.81
C ASP A 110 5.34 1.85 8.73
N SER A 111 5.59 0.77 8.01
CA SER A 111 6.93 0.22 7.85
C SER A 111 7.30 0.09 6.38
N TRP A 112 8.59 0.15 6.10
CA TRP A 112 9.16 -0.09 4.78
C TRP A 112 10.55 -0.69 4.87
N PRO A 113 10.93 -1.53 3.90
CA PRO A 113 12.24 -2.16 3.89
C PRO A 113 13.31 -1.22 3.33
N LEU A 114 14.56 -1.63 3.49
CA LEU A 114 15.69 -1.09 2.77
C LEU A 114 15.76 -1.75 1.39
N THR A 115 15.70 -0.96 0.31
CA THR A 115 15.65 -1.46 -1.06
C THR A 115 16.76 -0.90 -1.94
N ASP A 116 17.04 -1.55 -3.07
CA ASP A 116 17.85 -1.00 -4.14
C ASP A 116 17.03 -0.12 -5.11
N GLU A 117 17.64 0.26 -6.23
CA GLU A 117 17.01 1.07 -7.28
C GLU A 117 15.84 0.37 -8.00
N LYS A 118 15.75 -0.95 -7.89
CA LYS A 118 14.68 -1.78 -8.49
C LYS A 118 13.63 -2.21 -7.46
N ALA A 119 13.65 -1.59 -6.29
CA ALA A 119 12.82 -1.95 -5.15
C ALA A 119 13.04 -3.38 -4.61
N ASN A 120 14.14 -4.03 -4.97
CA ASN A 120 14.51 -5.29 -4.33
C ASN A 120 15.04 -5.05 -2.93
N GLN A 121 14.79 -6.01 -2.05
CA GLN A 121 15.25 -5.96 -0.67
C GLN A 121 16.56 -6.72 -0.50
N TYR A 122 17.36 -6.25 0.45
CA TYR A 122 18.65 -6.86 0.76
C TYR A 122 18.91 -6.90 2.25
N SER A 123 19.63 -7.93 2.68
CA SER A 123 20.37 -7.90 3.93
C SER A 123 21.68 -7.11 3.73
N VAL A 124 22.21 -6.52 4.80
CA VAL A 124 23.46 -5.76 4.79
C VAL A 124 24.35 -6.25 5.93
N GLY A 125 25.51 -6.79 5.58
CA GLY A 125 26.47 -7.33 6.57
C GLY A 125 25.87 -8.40 7.49
N GLY A 126 25.01 -9.26 6.93
CA GLY A 126 24.31 -10.32 7.65
C GLY A 126 23.12 -9.87 8.50
N TRP A 127 22.58 -8.67 8.24
CA TRP A 127 21.41 -8.11 8.93
C TRP A 127 20.31 -7.70 7.96
N GLU A 128 19.08 -8.01 8.28
CA GLU A 128 17.88 -7.43 7.68
C GLU A 128 17.50 -6.15 8.42
N VAL A 129 17.04 -5.14 7.68
CA VAL A 129 16.69 -3.82 8.22
C VAL A 129 15.34 -3.37 7.66
N ILE A 130 14.50 -2.85 8.55
CA ILE A 130 13.28 -2.14 8.20
C ILE A 130 13.22 -0.80 8.93
N PHE A 131 12.61 0.18 8.28
CA PHE A 131 12.23 1.44 8.89
C PHE A 131 10.75 1.40 9.24
N SER A 132 10.35 2.20 10.22
CA SER A 132 8.94 2.32 10.60
C SER A 132 8.69 3.66 11.25
N LEU A 133 7.46 4.14 11.13
CA LEU A 133 7.01 5.19 12.01
C LEU A 133 6.91 4.65 13.44
N VAL A 134 7.38 5.45 14.37
CA VAL A 134 7.34 5.15 15.80
C VAL A 134 6.92 6.37 16.60
N ALA A 135 6.27 6.15 17.74
CA ALA A 135 5.97 7.18 18.75
C ALA A 135 6.15 6.60 20.14
N ASP A 136 6.43 7.44 21.12
CA ASP A 136 6.59 7.02 22.52
C ASP A 136 5.34 6.27 22.99
N ARG A 137 5.53 5.10 23.62
CA ARG A 137 4.45 4.24 24.11
C ARG A 137 3.62 4.91 25.23
N ASN A 138 4.17 5.91 25.90
CA ASN A 138 3.45 6.70 26.91
C ASN A 138 2.42 7.66 26.32
N LEU A 139 2.47 7.93 25.01
CA LEU A 139 1.42 8.66 24.31
C LEU A 139 0.20 7.77 24.10
N GLY A 140 -0.97 8.38 23.98
CA GLY A 140 -2.16 7.68 23.50
C GLY A 140 -1.93 7.10 22.11
N PHE A 141 -2.51 5.91 21.85
CA PHE A 141 -2.36 5.28 20.53
C PHE A 141 -2.82 6.18 19.39
N ASP A 142 -3.88 6.94 19.60
CA ASP A 142 -4.46 7.82 18.59
C ASP A 142 -3.65 9.12 18.39
N ASP A 143 -2.82 9.51 19.37
CA ASP A 143 -1.94 10.68 19.30
C ASP A 143 -0.65 10.43 18.50
N ARG A 144 -0.32 9.17 18.19
CA ARG A 144 0.94 8.76 17.55
C ARG A 144 1.26 9.51 16.27
N HIS A 145 0.24 9.85 15.47
CA HIS A 145 0.42 10.51 14.16
C HIS A 145 1.00 11.91 14.28
N VAL A 146 0.64 12.63 15.34
CA VAL A 146 1.13 14.00 15.59
C VAL A 146 2.58 13.99 16.08
N TYR A 147 3.01 12.90 16.74
CA TYR A 147 4.35 12.77 17.33
C TYR A 147 5.20 11.71 16.64
N ALA A 148 4.85 11.36 15.41
CA ALA A 148 5.55 10.36 14.62
C ALA A 148 7.02 10.71 14.39
N LYS A 149 7.87 9.72 14.53
CA LYS A 149 9.30 9.75 14.19
C LYS A 149 9.64 8.51 13.37
N ILE A 150 10.72 8.57 12.61
CA ILE A 150 11.23 7.40 11.90
C ILE A 150 12.20 6.66 12.82
N GLY A 151 11.83 5.44 13.17
CA GLY A 151 12.68 4.48 13.83
C GLY A 151 13.15 3.38 12.88
N TYR A 152 14.04 2.52 13.37
CA TYR A 152 14.47 1.35 12.62
C TYR A 152 14.53 0.10 13.49
N PHE A 153 14.40 -1.03 12.82
CA PHE A 153 14.51 -2.36 13.41
C PHE A 153 15.48 -3.19 12.58
N PHE A 154 16.18 -4.11 13.23
CA PHE A 154 17.09 -5.02 12.59
C PHE A 154 17.01 -6.42 13.19
N ARG A 155 17.32 -7.44 12.37
CA ARG A 155 17.45 -8.83 12.80
C ARG A 155 18.53 -9.55 12.01
N LYS A 156 18.98 -10.71 12.51
CA LYS A 156 19.90 -11.59 11.77
C LYS A 156 19.24 -12.09 10.48
N ALA A 157 19.95 -11.89 9.37
CA ALA A 157 19.58 -12.46 8.09
C ALA A 157 19.82 -13.97 8.05
N GLY A 158 19.06 -14.67 7.17
CA GLY A 158 19.24 -16.09 6.93
C GLY A 158 18.81 -17.02 8.06
N VAL A 159 18.17 -16.50 9.13
CA VAL A 159 17.58 -17.34 10.18
C VAL A 159 16.23 -17.84 9.70
N PRO A 160 16.00 -19.16 9.65
CA PRO A 160 14.70 -19.73 9.27
C PRO A 160 13.57 -19.20 10.16
N ALA A 161 12.39 -18.95 9.59
CA ALA A 161 11.25 -18.41 10.33
C ALA A 161 10.90 -19.24 11.58
N ALA A 162 10.98 -20.56 11.49
CA ALA A 162 10.71 -21.49 12.61
C ALA A 162 11.73 -21.41 13.76
N GLU A 163 12.92 -20.83 13.52
CA GLU A 163 13.98 -20.68 14.51
C GLU A 163 13.99 -19.27 15.14
N ARG A 164 13.17 -18.36 14.61
CA ARG A 164 13.09 -16.98 15.09
C ARG A 164 12.31 -16.91 16.42
N PRO A 165 12.66 -15.98 17.30
CA PRO A 165 11.80 -15.63 18.43
C PRO A 165 10.41 -15.21 17.95
N ARG A 166 9.42 -15.27 18.84
CA ARG A 166 8.01 -15.00 18.52
C ARG A 166 7.76 -13.62 17.86
N ASN A 167 8.58 -12.60 18.19
CA ASN A 167 8.56 -11.27 17.56
C ASN A 167 9.32 -11.21 16.22
N GLY A 168 9.58 -12.33 15.57
CA GLY A 168 10.34 -12.42 14.34
C GLY A 168 11.84 -12.18 14.47
N GLY A 169 12.37 -12.07 15.69
CA GLY A 169 13.78 -11.78 15.98
C GLY A 169 14.17 -10.30 15.81
N TRP A 170 13.20 -9.42 15.64
CA TRP A 170 13.42 -7.99 15.45
C TRP A 170 13.89 -7.32 16.75
N THR A 171 14.82 -6.39 16.60
CA THR A 171 15.34 -5.53 17.66
C THR A 171 15.13 -4.07 17.26
N TYR A 172 14.52 -3.29 18.15
CA TYR A 172 14.40 -1.84 17.97
C TYR A 172 15.77 -1.18 18.12
N GLY A 173 16.23 -0.52 17.06
CA GLY A 173 17.54 0.13 17.00
C GLY A 173 17.55 1.57 17.52
N GLY A 174 16.38 2.20 17.62
CA GLY A 174 16.25 3.61 18.02
C GLY A 174 15.68 4.48 16.90
N LEU A 175 15.74 5.79 17.09
CA LEU A 175 15.36 6.77 16.09
C LEU A 175 16.45 6.92 15.03
N VAL A 176 16.05 7.23 13.79
CA VAL A 176 16.99 7.54 12.70
C VAL A 176 17.51 8.97 12.82
N PHE A 177 16.66 9.91 13.21
CA PHE A 177 16.98 11.32 13.36
C PHE A 177 16.97 11.75 14.82
N ASP A 178 17.85 12.69 15.15
CA ASP A 178 17.75 13.43 16.39
C ASP A 178 16.50 14.34 16.39
N ASP A 179 16.00 14.67 17.58
CA ASP A 179 14.86 15.57 17.73
C ASP A 179 15.14 16.95 17.11
N GLY A 180 14.17 17.43 16.36
CA GLY A 180 14.20 18.75 15.70
C GLY A 180 14.97 18.80 14.40
N VAL A 181 15.41 17.65 13.86
CA VAL A 181 15.95 17.60 12.49
C VAL A 181 14.80 17.67 11.50
N SER A 182 14.73 18.75 10.73
CA SER A 182 13.69 19.03 9.74
C SER A 182 14.24 19.95 8.65
N GLY A 183 13.67 19.88 7.44
CA GLY A 183 13.88 20.85 6.38
C GLY A 183 13.09 22.15 6.60
N GLN A 184 12.10 22.14 7.47
CA GLN A 184 11.20 23.25 7.74
C GLN A 184 11.69 24.14 8.90
N ILE A 185 11.39 25.43 8.80
CA ILE A 185 11.76 26.43 9.82
C ILE A 185 10.51 26.80 10.62
N PHE A 186 10.62 26.73 11.94
CA PHE A 186 9.56 27.13 12.87
C PHE A 186 9.84 28.53 13.44
N ASP A 187 8.81 29.37 13.46
CA ASP A 187 8.87 30.71 14.05
C ASP A 187 9.03 30.63 15.57
N ASP A 188 8.29 29.72 16.20
CA ASP A 188 8.32 29.47 17.63
C ASP A 188 8.15 27.99 17.92
N LYS A 189 9.26 27.33 18.31
CA LYS A 189 9.29 25.89 18.57
C LYS A 189 8.44 25.46 19.77
N SER A 190 8.05 26.39 20.65
CA SER A 190 7.18 26.07 21.78
C SER A 190 5.72 25.85 21.38
N PHE A 191 5.32 26.38 20.23
CA PHE A 191 3.95 26.26 19.69
C PHE A 191 3.90 25.53 18.34
N SER A 192 5.04 25.29 17.73
CA SER A 192 5.13 24.59 16.44
C SER A 192 6.09 23.43 16.54
N HIS A 193 5.77 22.31 15.90
CA HIS A 193 6.61 21.13 15.94
C HIS A 193 6.65 20.40 14.60
N GLN A 194 7.67 19.61 14.45
CA GLN A 194 7.92 18.76 13.31
C GLN A 194 7.63 17.30 13.66
N THR A 195 7.05 16.60 12.70
CA THR A 195 6.89 15.15 12.73
C THR A 195 7.33 14.55 11.39
N GLN A 196 7.51 13.26 11.35
CA GLN A 196 7.93 12.53 10.15
C GLN A 196 6.87 11.50 9.83
N TRP A 197 6.43 11.46 8.56
CA TRP A 197 5.50 10.44 8.11
C TRP A 197 6.16 9.56 7.05
N SER A 198 5.43 8.57 6.59
CA SER A 198 5.89 7.45 5.77
C SER A 198 6.71 7.82 4.54
N GLY A 199 7.42 6.83 4.04
CA GLY A 199 8.22 6.96 2.86
C GLY A 199 8.89 5.66 2.41
N SER A 200 10.09 5.77 1.86
CA SER A 200 10.91 4.67 1.36
C SER A 200 12.38 4.88 1.66
N ALA A 201 13.19 3.83 1.56
CA ALA A 201 14.63 3.88 1.80
C ALA A 201 15.39 3.15 0.70
N ARG A 202 16.39 3.80 0.11
CA ARG A 202 17.26 3.20 -0.92
C ARG A 202 18.68 3.08 -0.42
N ILE A 203 19.29 1.91 -0.67
CA ILE A 203 20.70 1.67 -0.46
C ILE A 203 21.48 1.84 -1.77
N PHE A 204 22.64 2.45 -1.67
CA PHE A 204 23.57 2.67 -2.75
C PHE A 204 24.92 2.02 -2.45
N LYS A 205 25.74 1.90 -3.48
CA LYS A 205 27.09 1.36 -3.36
C LYS A 205 27.87 2.06 -2.24
N GLY A 206 28.64 1.30 -1.47
CA GLY A 206 29.39 1.84 -0.32
C GLY A 206 28.58 2.01 0.96
N GLY A 207 27.33 1.50 0.99
CA GLY A 207 26.46 1.57 2.17
C GLY A 207 25.84 2.96 2.41
N GLU A 208 25.88 3.84 1.39
CA GLU A 208 25.09 5.07 1.42
C GLU A 208 23.61 4.72 1.40
N ILE A 209 22.82 5.43 2.20
CA ILE A 209 21.35 5.31 2.22
C ILE A 209 20.76 6.68 1.96
N LYS A 210 19.70 6.73 1.15
CA LYS A 210 18.81 7.87 1.04
C LYS A 210 17.43 7.48 1.57
N LEU A 211 17.02 8.17 2.60
CA LEU A 211 15.71 8.01 3.21
C LEU A 211 14.79 9.10 2.66
N PHE A 212 13.74 8.69 1.95
CA PHE A 212 12.70 9.56 1.42
C PHE A 212 11.49 9.46 2.35
N PHE A 213 10.93 10.58 2.75
CA PHE A 213 9.84 10.60 3.73
C PHE A 213 9.02 11.88 3.61
N THR A 214 7.93 11.94 4.35
CA THR A 214 7.15 13.17 4.46
C THR A 214 7.60 13.94 5.70
N ASP A 215 8.18 15.11 5.50
CA ASP A 215 8.52 16.07 6.56
C ASP A 215 7.31 16.96 6.82
N VAL A 216 6.70 16.84 7.99
CA VAL A 216 5.43 17.49 8.33
C VAL A 216 5.63 18.52 9.42
N ALA A 217 5.21 19.74 9.15
CA ALA A 217 5.17 20.79 10.13
C ALA A 217 3.74 21.08 10.60
N PHE A 218 3.56 21.13 11.89
CA PHE A 218 2.36 21.67 12.53
C PHE A 218 2.67 23.08 13.03
N TYR A 219 1.92 24.06 12.55
CA TYR A 219 2.08 25.46 12.93
C TYR A 219 0.92 25.88 13.82
N ARG A 220 1.26 26.34 15.04
CA ARG A 220 0.27 26.77 16.04
C ARG A 220 0.46 28.23 16.44
N ASN A 221 -0.61 28.84 16.84
CA ASN A 221 -0.61 30.16 17.47
C ASN A 221 -0.21 30.02 18.94
N LYS A 222 0.15 31.17 19.59
CA LYS A 222 0.54 31.17 21.00
C LYS A 222 -0.55 30.73 21.97
N ASP A 223 -1.80 30.81 21.56
CA ASP A 223 -2.96 30.32 22.33
C ASP A 223 -3.20 28.79 22.16
N GLY A 224 -2.35 28.10 21.36
CA GLY A 224 -2.45 26.69 21.09
C GLY A 224 -3.39 26.31 19.93
N SER A 225 -4.09 27.28 19.35
CA SER A 225 -4.91 27.03 18.16
C SER A 225 -4.06 26.80 16.93
N ASP A 226 -4.56 26.03 15.96
CA ASP A 226 -3.84 25.78 14.72
C ASP A 226 -3.83 27.04 13.86
N ARG A 227 -2.63 27.49 13.46
CA ARG A 227 -2.42 28.56 12.47
C ARG A 227 -2.71 28.03 11.06
N LYS A 228 -2.29 26.80 10.78
CA LYS A 228 -2.71 25.93 9.69
C LYS A 228 -2.64 24.50 10.19
N PRO A 229 -3.47 23.60 9.70
CA PRO A 229 -3.54 22.22 10.24
C PRO A 229 -2.20 21.51 10.17
N TYR A 230 -1.56 21.51 9.02
CA TYR A 230 -0.23 20.97 8.80
C TYR A 230 0.34 21.41 7.44
N ASP A 231 1.63 21.17 7.25
CA ASP A 231 2.34 21.49 6.01
C ASP A 231 3.26 20.31 5.67
N PRO A 232 2.79 19.36 4.84
CA PRO A 232 3.59 18.23 4.44
C PRO A 232 4.47 18.60 3.25
N ARG A 233 5.71 18.10 3.27
CA ARG A 233 6.66 18.21 2.18
C ARG A 233 7.33 16.88 1.95
N ILE A 234 7.58 16.52 0.71
CA ILE A 234 8.40 15.36 0.40
C ILE A 234 9.86 15.76 0.59
N ALA A 235 10.54 15.03 1.47
CA ALA A 235 11.89 15.28 1.89
C ALA A 235 12.80 14.07 1.68
N MET A 236 14.10 14.33 1.66
CA MET A 236 15.13 13.31 1.62
C MET A 236 16.26 13.64 2.61
N SER A 237 16.79 12.61 3.25
CA SER A 237 18.01 12.73 4.04
C SER A 237 19.01 11.65 3.63
N PRO A 238 20.28 12.02 3.37
CA PRO A 238 21.33 11.06 3.13
C PRO A 238 21.93 10.59 4.44
N GLY A 239 22.29 9.32 4.48
CA GLY A 239 22.96 8.69 5.61
C GLY A 239 23.81 7.51 5.18
N LYS A 240 24.36 6.80 6.13
CA LYS A 240 25.16 5.61 5.90
C LYS A 240 24.85 4.53 6.91
N ILE A 241 24.68 3.31 6.42
CA ILE A 241 24.49 2.12 7.24
C ILE A 241 25.87 1.55 7.65
N HIS A 242 25.93 1.15 8.89
CA HIS A 242 27.05 0.41 9.46
C HIS A 242 26.55 -0.83 10.16
N THR A 243 27.30 -1.92 10.03
CA THR A 243 26.99 -3.19 10.67
C THR A 243 28.20 -3.71 11.47
N ASN A 244 27.93 -4.40 12.55
CA ASN A 244 28.91 -5.16 13.30
C ASN A 244 28.28 -6.43 13.90
N LYS A 245 29.03 -7.17 14.72
CA LYS A 245 28.53 -8.40 15.35
C LYS A 245 27.30 -8.21 16.25
N ASN A 246 27.05 -6.99 16.72
CA ASN A 246 25.98 -6.67 17.68
C ASN A 246 24.73 -6.09 17.02
N GLY A 247 24.80 -5.66 15.75
CA GLY A 247 23.65 -5.06 15.08
C GLY A 247 24.00 -4.04 14.01
N VAL A 248 23.03 -3.16 13.78
CA VAL A 248 23.03 -2.12 12.77
C VAL A 248 22.95 -0.75 13.45
N PHE A 249 23.65 0.22 12.90
CA PHE A 249 23.52 1.63 13.29
C PHE A 249 23.74 2.54 12.07
N PHE A 250 23.27 3.76 12.18
CA PHE A 250 23.35 4.74 11.09
C PHE A 250 24.17 5.96 11.52
N THR A 251 24.74 6.63 10.50
CA THR A 251 25.39 7.93 10.65
C THR A 251 24.97 8.84 9.50
N GLY A 252 25.10 10.15 9.67
CA GLY A 252 24.92 11.12 8.59
C GLY A 252 23.52 11.66 8.40
N PHE A 253 22.49 11.10 9.02
CA PHE A 253 21.12 11.60 8.95
C PHE A 253 20.92 12.91 9.74
N SER A 254 21.66 13.96 9.38
CA SER A 254 21.63 15.27 10.05
C SER A 254 21.17 16.40 9.14
N LYS A 255 20.97 16.10 7.85
CA LYS A 255 20.48 17.06 6.86
C LYS A 255 19.19 16.54 6.24
N VAL A 256 18.18 17.38 6.23
CA VAL A 256 16.93 17.16 5.53
C VAL A 256 16.85 18.12 4.35
N HIS A 257 16.56 17.58 3.18
CA HIS A 257 16.31 18.34 1.98
C HIS A 257 14.82 18.24 1.65
N ASP A 258 14.06 19.31 1.85
CA ASP A 258 12.71 19.43 1.31
C ASP A 258 12.81 19.53 -0.20
N MET A 259 12.31 18.52 -0.89
CA MET A 259 12.47 18.39 -2.33
C MET A 259 11.26 18.88 -3.10
N LEU A 260 10.07 18.56 -2.61
CA LEU A 260 8.81 18.86 -3.28
C LEU A 260 7.77 19.37 -2.27
N GLN A 261 7.03 20.36 -2.70
CA GLN A 261 5.85 20.88 -2.04
C GLN A 261 4.71 20.93 -3.06
N ALA A 262 3.49 20.60 -2.64
CA ALA A 262 2.32 20.60 -3.54
C ALA A 262 2.16 21.94 -4.26
N ASP A 263 2.00 21.90 -5.58
CA ASP A 263 2.12 23.06 -6.47
C ASP A 263 0.81 23.81 -6.73
N GLY A 264 -0.32 23.23 -6.29
CA GLY A 264 -1.66 23.78 -6.58
C GLY A 264 -2.06 23.70 -8.06
N LYS A 265 -1.23 23.09 -8.91
CA LYS A 265 -1.46 22.91 -10.35
C LYS A 265 -1.80 21.47 -10.70
N TRP A 266 -0.98 20.53 -10.27
CA TRP A 266 -1.19 19.11 -10.41
C TRP A 266 -1.69 18.48 -9.10
N TYR A 267 -1.18 19.01 -7.98
CA TYR A 267 -1.40 18.48 -6.65
C TYR A 267 -1.95 19.57 -5.74
N GLN A 268 -3.05 19.26 -5.09
CA GLN A 268 -3.77 20.16 -4.19
C GLN A 268 -2.84 20.65 -3.08
N ASN A 269 -2.85 21.95 -2.83
CA ASN A 269 -2.08 22.60 -1.77
C ASN A 269 -2.97 23.12 -0.63
N GLY A 270 -2.34 23.68 0.42
CA GLY A 270 -3.05 24.14 1.61
C GLY A 270 -4.01 25.33 1.38
N GLU A 271 -3.89 26.07 0.27
CA GLU A 271 -4.82 27.14 -0.09
C GLU A 271 -6.12 26.56 -0.67
N GLN A 272 -6.01 25.46 -1.42
CA GLN A 272 -7.13 24.77 -2.03
C GLN A 272 -7.86 23.86 -1.03
N ASN A 273 -7.10 23.22 -0.13
CA ASN A 273 -7.61 22.32 0.90
C ASN A 273 -6.66 22.32 2.12
N PRO A 274 -7.06 22.83 3.29
CA PRO A 274 -6.20 22.80 4.48
C PRO A 274 -5.86 21.38 4.98
N TYR A 275 -6.55 20.34 4.48
CA TYR A 275 -6.37 18.94 4.85
C TYR A 275 -5.94 18.08 3.66
N PHE A 276 -5.22 18.66 2.70
CA PHE A 276 -4.78 17.97 1.49
C PHE A 276 -3.79 16.84 1.80
N ASN A 277 -3.84 15.80 1.00
CA ASN A 277 -2.86 14.72 1.02
C ASN A 277 -1.69 15.07 0.09
N PHE A 278 -0.48 14.95 0.60
CA PHE A 278 0.76 15.09 -0.17
C PHE A 278 1.88 14.42 0.61
N ARG A 279 2.07 13.08 0.42
CA ARG A 279 2.92 12.28 1.30
C ARG A 279 3.36 10.94 0.68
N ASP A 280 4.10 10.16 1.44
CA ASP A 280 4.44 8.75 1.21
C ASP A 280 5.26 8.50 -0.07
N PRO A 281 6.43 9.15 -0.23
CA PRO A 281 7.24 9.00 -1.43
C PRO A 281 7.84 7.59 -1.56
N PHE A 282 7.69 7.01 -2.75
CA PHE A 282 8.34 5.77 -3.16
C PHE A 282 9.17 6.01 -4.41
N THR A 283 10.49 5.74 -4.34
CA THR A 283 11.43 5.98 -5.44
C THR A 283 11.88 4.69 -6.10
N PHE A 284 11.99 4.71 -7.43
CA PHE A 284 12.40 3.56 -8.23
C PHE A 284 13.05 4.00 -9.54
N GLU A 285 13.77 3.08 -10.18
CA GLU A 285 14.28 3.25 -11.55
C GLU A 285 13.48 2.36 -12.50
N ASP A 286 13.14 2.92 -13.65
CA ASP A 286 12.41 2.21 -14.69
C ASP A 286 13.37 1.59 -15.70
N PRO A 287 13.37 0.25 -15.90
CA PRO A 287 14.16 -0.40 -16.92
C PRO A 287 13.88 0.10 -18.34
N ALA A 288 12.66 0.60 -18.62
CA ALA A 288 12.31 1.17 -19.91
C ALA A 288 12.90 2.58 -20.13
N HIS A 289 13.33 3.26 -19.05
CA HIS A 289 13.90 4.61 -19.08
C HIS A 289 15.21 4.65 -18.28
N PRO A 290 16.26 3.93 -18.72
CA PRO A 290 17.49 3.75 -17.95
C PRO A 290 18.17 5.08 -17.59
N GLY A 291 18.64 5.18 -16.37
CA GLY A 291 19.30 6.37 -15.82
C GLY A 291 18.35 7.46 -15.33
N LYS A 292 17.04 7.19 -15.31
CA LYS A 292 16.02 8.05 -14.70
C LYS A 292 15.55 7.43 -13.38
N THR A 293 15.48 8.25 -12.36
CA THR A 293 14.84 7.90 -11.10
C THR A 293 13.49 8.63 -11.01
N TYR A 294 12.44 7.88 -10.80
CA TYR A 294 11.09 8.37 -10.62
C TYR A 294 10.66 8.25 -9.15
N MET A 295 9.65 9.00 -8.80
CA MET A 295 8.99 8.96 -7.51
C MET A 295 7.49 8.98 -7.71
N VAL A 296 6.79 8.01 -7.09
CA VAL A 296 5.34 8.09 -6.88
C VAL A 296 5.06 8.52 -5.45
N PHE A 297 3.96 9.21 -5.25
CA PHE A 297 3.53 9.72 -3.94
C PHE A 297 2.02 9.91 -3.90
N GLU A 298 1.44 9.93 -2.71
CA GLU A 298 0.04 10.27 -2.53
C GLU A 298 -0.18 11.76 -2.74
N GLY A 299 -1.28 12.11 -3.42
CA GLY A 299 -1.74 13.48 -3.60
C GLY A 299 -3.25 13.58 -3.72
N ASN A 300 -3.75 14.80 -3.81
CA ASN A 300 -5.11 15.09 -4.25
C ASN A 300 -5.06 15.94 -5.52
N SER A 301 -6.07 15.80 -6.38
CA SER A 301 -6.21 16.59 -7.60
C SER A 301 -6.37 18.08 -7.27
N ALA A 302 -5.66 18.94 -8.01
CA ALA A 302 -5.51 20.36 -7.72
C ALA A 302 -6.80 21.17 -7.97
N VAL A 303 -7.82 20.90 -7.17
CA VAL A 303 -9.09 21.62 -7.16
C VAL A 303 -9.38 22.13 -5.75
N THR A 304 -10.14 23.21 -5.63
CA THR A 304 -10.60 23.68 -4.32
C THR A 304 -11.50 22.63 -3.67
N ARG A 305 -11.27 22.32 -2.40
CA ARG A 305 -12.08 21.35 -1.65
C ARG A 305 -13.57 21.65 -1.75
N GLY A 306 -14.34 20.64 -2.13
CA GLY A 306 -15.78 20.76 -2.33
C GLY A 306 -16.22 21.40 -3.65
N ALA A 307 -15.29 21.76 -4.54
CA ALA A 307 -15.65 22.14 -5.90
C ALA A 307 -16.28 20.94 -6.62
N LYS A 308 -17.35 21.20 -7.38
CA LYS A 308 -18.02 20.16 -8.18
C LYS A 308 -17.15 19.79 -9.39
N ALA A 309 -16.12 18.98 -9.15
CA ALA A 309 -15.09 18.66 -10.13
C ALA A 309 -15.16 17.23 -10.68
N CYS A 310 -16.14 16.42 -10.25
CA CYS A 310 -16.39 15.12 -10.88
C CYS A 310 -16.77 15.30 -12.34
N THR A 311 -16.30 14.43 -13.20
CA THR A 311 -16.61 14.41 -14.63
C THR A 311 -17.18 13.06 -15.04
N GLU A 312 -17.85 12.99 -16.20
CA GLU A 312 -18.29 11.71 -16.78
C GLU A 312 -17.14 10.70 -16.92
N ALA A 313 -15.93 11.18 -17.18
CA ALA A 313 -14.74 10.33 -17.27
C ALA A 313 -14.32 9.74 -15.91
N ASP A 314 -14.60 10.41 -14.81
CA ASP A 314 -14.36 9.89 -13.45
C ASP A 314 -15.45 8.89 -13.03
N LEU A 315 -16.64 9.00 -13.62
CA LEU A 315 -17.72 8.05 -13.40
C LEU A 315 -17.51 6.74 -14.18
N GLY A 316 -17.08 6.82 -15.43
CA GLY A 316 -16.72 5.69 -16.27
C GLY A 316 -17.87 4.77 -16.69
N TYR A 317 -19.13 5.17 -16.50
CA TYR A 317 -20.29 4.36 -16.87
C TYR A 317 -20.43 4.23 -18.37
N ARG A 318 -20.84 3.06 -18.83
CA ARG A 318 -21.13 2.83 -20.23
C ARG A 318 -22.47 3.45 -20.62
N PRO A 319 -22.61 3.95 -21.85
CA PRO A 319 -23.89 4.44 -22.33
C PRO A 319 -25.00 3.38 -22.21
N GLY A 320 -26.11 3.75 -21.55
CA GLY A 320 -27.26 2.87 -21.36
C GLY A 320 -27.11 1.89 -20.19
N ASP A 321 -26.08 2.00 -19.35
CA ASP A 321 -25.98 1.22 -18.14
C ASP A 321 -27.10 1.63 -17.17
N PRO A 322 -27.99 0.70 -16.78
CA PRO A 322 -29.14 1.01 -15.92
C PRO A 322 -28.73 1.38 -14.49
N GLN A 323 -27.49 1.11 -14.11
CA GLN A 323 -26.93 1.43 -12.81
C GLN A 323 -26.04 2.69 -12.83
N ALA A 324 -25.98 3.38 -13.96
CA ALA A 324 -25.20 4.62 -14.09
C ALA A 324 -25.75 5.70 -13.14
N GLU A 325 -24.84 6.38 -12.47
CA GLU A 325 -25.12 7.63 -11.75
C GLU A 325 -24.72 8.80 -12.65
N THR A 326 -25.43 9.90 -12.55
CA THR A 326 -25.05 11.16 -13.20
C THR A 326 -24.04 11.93 -12.34
N VAL A 327 -23.32 12.86 -12.97
CA VAL A 327 -22.40 13.77 -12.28
C VAL A 327 -23.11 14.56 -11.18
N ASP A 328 -24.32 15.02 -11.42
CA ASP A 328 -25.11 15.75 -10.41
C ASP A 328 -25.47 14.89 -9.21
N GLU A 329 -25.92 13.65 -9.44
CA GLU A 329 -26.23 12.71 -8.36
C GLU A 329 -25.03 12.40 -7.46
N VAL A 330 -23.83 12.22 -8.05
CA VAL A 330 -22.62 11.95 -7.24
C VAL A 330 -22.16 13.19 -6.49
N HIS A 331 -22.34 14.39 -7.05
CA HIS A 331 -22.10 15.64 -6.32
C HIS A 331 -23.08 15.83 -5.16
N GLU A 332 -24.36 15.54 -5.36
CA GLU A 332 -25.37 15.60 -4.29
C GLU A 332 -25.05 14.64 -3.14
N LYS A 333 -24.42 13.50 -3.44
CA LYS A 333 -23.93 12.52 -2.45
C LYS A 333 -22.61 12.92 -1.81
N GLY A 334 -22.01 14.06 -2.18
CA GLY A 334 -20.77 14.57 -1.61
C GLY A 334 -19.49 14.00 -2.21
N ALA A 335 -19.54 13.30 -3.35
CA ALA A 335 -18.37 12.66 -3.94
C ALA A 335 -17.26 13.64 -4.38
N MET A 336 -17.56 14.94 -4.51
CA MET A 336 -16.57 15.97 -4.82
C MET A 336 -15.53 16.22 -3.70
N TYR A 337 -15.68 15.59 -2.54
CA TYR A 337 -14.66 15.63 -1.48
C TYR A 337 -13.61 14.53 -1.64
N GLN A 338 -13.86 13.54 -2.47
CA GLN A 338 -12.96 12.43 -2.76
C GLN A 338 -12.19 12.70 -4.05
N MET A 339 -10.96 13.21 -3.89
CA MET A 339 -10.16 13.73 -5.00
C MET A 339 -8.73 13.17 -4.98
N ALA A 340 -8.55 11.90 -4.56
CA ALA A 340 -7.23 11.30 -4.49
C ALA A 340 -6.60 11.10 -5.87
N ASN A 341 -5.28 11.26 -5.92
CA ASN A 341 -4.46 10.89 -7.05
C ASN A 341 -3.12 10.29 -6.60
N ILE A 342 -2.45 9.61 -7.52
CA ILE A 342 -1.08 9.17 -7.34
C ILE A 342 -0.20 10.04 -8.22
N GLY A 343 0.66 10.80 -7.56
CA GLY A 343 1.56 11.72 -8.19
C GLY A 343 2.79 11.03 -8.78
N LEU A 344 3.42 11.74 -9.71
CA LEU A 344 4.69 11.37 -10.31
C LEU A 344 5.65 12.55 -10.30
N ALA A 345 6.90 12.28 -9.97
CA ALA A 345 8.02 13.21 -10.14
C ALA A 345 9.23 12.47 -10.73
N VAL A 346 10.13 13.22 -11.35
CA VAL A 346 11.39 12.70 -11.87
C VAL A 346 12.56 13.51 -11.33
N ALA A 347 13.67 12.82 -11.02
CA ALA A 347 14.88 13.44 -10.50
C ALA A 347 15.63 14.22 -11.58
N ASP A 348 16.05 15.43 -11.27
CA ASP A 348 16.85 16.30 -12.13
C ASP A 348 18.35 16.08 -11.97
N ASN A 349 18.77 15.40 -10.89
CA ASN A 349 20.18 15.14 -10.61
C ASN A 349 20.39 13.74 -9.98
N LYS A 350 21.61 13.24 -10.10
CA LYS A 350 22.00 11.91 -9.59
C LYS A 350 22.02 11.84 -8.05
N GLU A 351 22.18 12.97 -7.40
CA GLU A 351 22.17 13.09 -5.95
C GLU A 351 20.75 12.96 -5.39
N LEU A 352 19.73 12.97 -6.26
CA LEU A 352 18.30 12.88 -5.93
C LEU A 352 17.85 13.99 -4.95
N THR A 353 18.45 15.17 -5.06
CA THR A 353 18.12 16.35 -4.25
C THR A 353 17.25 17.36 -4.98
N LYS A 354 17.10 17.21 -6.30
CA LYS A 354 16.29 18.08 -7.15
C LYS A 354 15.34 17.25 -7.97
N TRP A 355 14.08 17.66 -7.96
CA TRP A 355 12.98 16.96 -8.61
C TRP A 355 12.04 17.95 -9.28
N HIS A 356 11.34 17.51 -10.31
CA HIS A 356 10.19 18.26 -10.83
C HIS A 356 8.98 17.34 -10.99
N PHE A 357 7.80 17.93 -10.89
CA PHE A 357 6.54 17.24 -11.05
C PHE A 357 6.27 16.89 -12.50
N LEU A 358 5.69 15.71 -12.66
CA LEU A 358 4.97 15.31 -13.86
C LEU A 358 3.47 15.25 -13.52
N PRO A 359 2.58 15.23 -14.54
CA PRO A 359 1.16 15.00 -14.30
C PRO A 359 0.94 13.70 -13.50
N PRO A 360 -0.11 13.60 -12.66
CA PRO A 360 -0.45 12.36 -11.96
C PRO A 360 -0.52 11.17 -12.91
N ILE A 361 -0.12 9.99 -12.45
CA ILE A 361 -0.25 8.76 -13.25
C ILE A 361 -1.59 8.07 -13.05
N HIS A 362 -2.26 8.36 -11.95
CA HIS A 362 -3.52 7.74 -11.58
C HIS A 362 -4.39 8.72 -10.79
N SER A 363 -5.69 8.65 -11.00
CA SER A 363 -6.69 9.48 -10.34
C SER A 363 -7.83 8.59 -9.84
N SER A 364 -8.29 8.85 -8.62
CA SER A 364 -9.45 8.21 -7.98
C SER A 364 -10.50 9.26 -7.61
N ASN A 365 -10.63 10.29 -8.45
CA ASN A 365 -11.61 11.37 -8.25
C ASN A 365 -13.01 10.80 -8.12
N CYS A 366 -13.74 11.29 -7.10
CA CYS A 366 -15.12 10.89 -6.83
C CYS A 366 -15.29 9.41 -6.42
N VAL A 367 -14.17 8.76 -6.10
CA VAL A 367 -14.08 7.39 -5.60
C VAL A 367 -13.54 7.35 -4.18
N THR A 368 -12.35 7.88 -3.95
CA THR A 368 -11.71 7.93 -2.62
C THR A 368 -10.92 9.22 -2.43
N ASP A 369 -10.74 9.63 -1.18
CA ASP A 369 -9.88 10.79 -0.83
C ASP A 369 -8.45 10.38 -0.48
N GLN A 370 -8.16 9.09 -0.41
CA GLN A 370 -6.83 8.57 -0.08
C GLN A 370 -6.36 7.50 -1.06
N THR A 371 -5.10 7.64 -1.47
CA THR A 371 -4.31 6.65 -2.20
C THR A 371 -2.93 6.56 -1.54
N GLU A 372 -2.95 6.20 -0.24
CA GLU A 372 -1.75 6.21 0.60
C GLU A 372 -0.72 5.19 0.15
N ARG A 373 0.54 5.49 0.44
CA ARG A 373 1.71 4.62 0.24
C ARG A 373 1.76 3.98 -1.14
N PRO A 374 1.64 4.76 -2.24
CA PRO A 374 1.69 4.20 -3.57
C PRO A 374 3.04 3.56 -3.86
N GLN A 375 3.01 2.42 -4.56
CA GLN A 375 4.20 1.64 -4.89
C GLN A 375 4.11 1.13 -6.31
N ILE A 376 5.24 1.08 -7.00
CA ILE A 376 5.38 0.40 -8.28
C ILE A 376 6.12 -0.93 -8.07
N TYR A 377 5.48 -2.02 -8.43
CA TYR A 377 6.07 -3.35 -8.46
C TYR A 377 6.14 -3.85 -9.90
N MET A 378 7.32 -4.17 -10.37
CA MET A 378 7.54 -4.65 -11.74
C MET A 378 7.74 -6.16 -11.75
N LYS A 379 6.91 -6.86 -12.51
CA LYS A 379 6.96 -8.32 -12.66
C LYS A 379 6.54 -8.72 -14.07
N ASP A 380 7.34 -9.57 -14.72
CA ASP A 380 7.03 -10.15 -16.03
C ASP A 380 6.65 -9.12 -17.11
N GLY A 381 7.33 -7.95 -17.09
CA GLY A 381 7.10 -6.85 -18.02
C GLY A 381 5.84 -6.02 -17.74
N LYS A 382 5.14 -6.31 -16.65
CA LYS A 382 4.01 -5.53 -16.17
C LYS A 382 4.40 -4.61 -15.01
N TYR A 383 3.68 -3.51 -14.89
CA TYR A 383 3.79 -2.53 -13.83
C TYR A 383 2.53 -2.60 -12.98
N TYR A 384 2.71 -2.99 -11.74
CA TYR A 384 1.65 -3.04 -10.74
C TYR A 384 1.76 -1.79 -9.87
N LEU A 385 0.71 -0.99 -9.87
CA LEU A 385 0.57 0.16 -9.00
C LEU A 385 -0.30 -0.25 -7.81
N PHE A 386 0.30 -0.35 -6.63
CA PHE A 386 -0.42 -0.64 -5.39
C PHE A 386 -0.57 0.63 -4.56
N THR A 387 -1.70 0.74 -3.88
CA THR A 387 -1.99 1.80 -2.90
C THR A 387 -2.89 1.25 -1.81
N ILE A 388 -3.04 1.97 -0.73
CA ILE A 388 -3.97 1.63 0.34
C ILE A 388 -5.00 2.75 0.53
N SER A 389 -6.18 2.37 1.01
CA SER A 389 -7.25 3.32 1.33
C SER A 389 -7.99 2.88 2.58
N HIS A 390 -8.33 3.85 3.40
CA HIS A 390 -9.26 3.67 4.49
C HIS A 390 -10.70 3.56 3.97
N ARG A 391 -11.51 2.69 4.59
CA ARG A 391 -12.93 2.57 4.26
C ARG A 391 -13.67 3.89 4.37
N SER A 392 -13.33 4.69 5.37
CA SER A 392 -13.94 5.99 5.65
C SER A 392 -13.68 7.05 4.57
N THR A 393 -12.70 6.86 3.71
CA THR A 393 -12.32 7.83 2.66
C THR A 393 -13.02 7.60 1.35
N PHE A 394 -13.76 6.50 1.20
CA PHE A 394 -14.55 6.24 0.00
C PHE A 394 -15.78 7.14 -0.08
N ALA A 395 -16.10 7.54 -1.30
CA ALA A 395 -17.31 8.27 -1.61
C ALA A 395 -18.56 7.43 -1.34
N SER A 396 -19.65 8.10 -1.00
CA SER A 396 -20.95 7.46 -0.84
C SER A 396 -21.31 6.59 -2.06
N GLY A 397 -21.73 5.35 -1.81
CA GLY A 397 -22.05 4.35 -2.83
C GLY A 397 -20.86 3.48 -3.26
N ILE A 398 -19.68 3.74 -2.74
CA ILE A 398 -18.50 2.84 -2.83
C ILE A 398 -18.33 2.18 -1.46
N ASP A 399 -18.23 0.86 -1.43
CA ASP A 399 -18.13 0.09 -0.18
C ASP A 399 -16.88 -0.80 -0.22
N GLY A 400 -15.71 -0.16 -0.11
CA GLY A 400 -14.41 -0.82 -0.06
C GLY A 400 -13.93 -1.08 1.37
N PRO A 401 -13.28 -2.22 1.65
CA PRO A 401 -12.65 -2.47 2.94
C PRO A 401 -11.41 -1.60 3.15
N GLU A 402 -10.97 -1.48 4.39
CA GLU A 402 -9.59 -1.09 4.70
C GLU A 402 -8.63 -2.08 4.01
N GLY A 403 -7.69 -1.61 3.18
CA GLY A 403 -6.80 -2.56 2.52
C GLY A 403 -6.02 -2.03 1.33
N VAL A 404 -5.46 -2.99 0.59
CA VAL A 404 -4.66 -2.75 -0.62
C VAL A 404 -5.53 -2.77 -1.85
N TYR A 405 -5.30 -1.77 -2.70
CA TYR A 405 -5.87 -1.67 -4.03
C TYR A 405 -4.75 -1.70 -5.07
N GLY A 406 -4.97 -2.40 -6.18
CA GLY A 406 -3.96 -2.64 -7.19
C GLY A 406 -4.47 -2.44 -8.60
N PHE A 407 -3.57 -1.95 -9.43
CA PHE A 407 -3.82 -1.64 -10.84
C PHE A 407 -2.63 -2.14 -11.66
N VAL A 408 -2.89 -2.68 -12.85
CA VAL A 408 -1.85 -3.24 -13.73
C VAL A 408 -1.81 -2.53 -15.06
N GLY A 409 -0.60 -2.23 -15.53
CA GLY A 409 -0.35 -1.55 -16.79
C GLY A 409 0.96 -2.03 -17.46
N ASP A 410 1.26 -1.47 -18.63
CA ASP A 410 2.42 -1.83 -19.45
C ASP A 410 3.60 -0.84 -19.30
N GLY A 411 3.49 0.13 -18.40
CA GLY A 411 4.52 1.12 -18.11
C GLY A 411 4.19 1.98 -16.91
N ILE A 412 5.11 2.86 -16.49
CA ILE A 412 4.89 3.79 -15.37
C ILE A 412 3.64 4.62 -15.58
N ARG A 413 3.50 5.23 -16.76
CA ARG A 413 2.29 5.93 -17.19
C ARG A 413 1.53 5.00 -18.11
N SER A 414 0.38 4.54 -17.68
CA SER A 414 -0.39 3.52 -18.38
C SER A 414 -1.87 3.75 -18.18
N ASP A 415 -2.68 3.23 -19.10
CA ASP A 415 -4.12 3.09 -18.88
C ASP A 415 -4.34 1.87 -17.94
N TYR A 416 -4.06 2.09 -16.67
CA TYR A 416 -4.06 1.04 -15.66
C TYR A 416 -5.42 0.36 -15.52
N GLN A 417 -5.42 -0.97 -15.62
CA GLN A 417 -6.58 -1.79 -15.36
C GLN A 417 -6.66 -2.11 -13.86
N PRO A 418 -7.78 -1.80 -13.19
CA PRO A 418 -8.00 -2.27 -11.82
C PRO A 418 -7.99 -3.80 -11.77
N MET A 419 -7.26 -4.35 -10.79
CA MET A 419 -7.12 -5.80 -10.62
C MET A 419 -8.42 -6.43 -10.12
N ASN A 420 -8.48 -7.76 -10.14
CA ASN A 420 -9.52 -8.58 -9.53
C ASN A 420 -10.93 -8.15 -9.94
N GLN A 421 -11.30 -8.54 -11.17
CA GLN A 421 -12.62 -8.31 -11.76
C GLN A 421 -12.96 -6.80 -11.96
N GLY A 422 -11.93 -5.95 -12.06
CA GLY A 422 -12.10 -4.51 -12.25
C GLY A 422 -12.39 -3.74 -10.95
N SER A 423 -12.41 -4.39 -9.80
CA SER A 423 -12.65 -3.75 -8.51
C SER A 423 -11.45 -2.98 -7.96
N GLY A 424 -10.24 -3.42 -8.32
CA GLY A 424 -9.00 -2.95 -7.75
C GLY A 424 -8.62 -3.61 -6.42
N LEU A 425 -9.50 -4.30 -5.72
CA LEU A 425 -9.21 -4.89 -4.41
C LEU A 425 -8.20 -6.02 -4.52
N VAL A 426 -7.11 -5.93 -3.76
CA VAL A 426 -6.02 -6.92 -3.68
C VAL A 426 -5.99 -7.63 -2.34
N LEU A 427 -6.11 -6.86 -1.25
CA LEU A 427 -6.12 -7.40 0.11
C LEU A 427 -6.98 -6.52 1.00
N GLY A 428 -8.06 -7.05 1.54
CA GLY A 428 -8.94 -6.37 2.48
C GLY A 428 -8.81 -6.94 3.88
N ASN A 429 -9.15 -6.16 4.89
CA ASN A 429 -9.28 -6.63 6.25
C ASN A 429 -10.47 -7.60 6.38
N PRO A 430 -10.45 -8.55 7.34
CA PRO A 430 -11.58 -9.41 7.62
C PRO A 430 -12.79 -8.57 8.04
N THR A 431 -13.89 -8.73 7.35
CA THR A 431 -15.12 -7.95 7.59
C THR A 431 -16.08 -8.62 8.58
N ASN A 432 -15.84 -9.89 8.87
CA ASN A 432 -16.59 -10.67 9.85
C ASN A 432 -16.18 -10.42 11.31
N LEU A 433 -15.07 -9.73 11.54
CA LEU A 433 -14.73 -9.25 12.86
C LEU A 433 -15.80 -8.22 13.24
N ASN A 434 -16.51 -8.46 14.34
CA ASN A 434 -17.65 -7.67 14.82
C ASN A 434 -17.26 -6.22 15.22
N PHE A 435 -16.42 -5.60 14.47
CA PHE A 435 -16.03 -4.21 14.67
C PHE A 435 -17.06 -3.20 14.15
N ALA A 436 -18.06 -3.67 13.44
CA ALA A 436 -19.04 -2.82 12.75
C ALA A 436 -19.99 -2.05 13.67
N THR A 437 -19.94 -2.24 14.98
CA THR A 437 -20.89 -1.61 15.91
C THR A 437 -20.18 -0.89 17.03
N GLY A 438 -19.76 0.36 16.78
CA GLY A 438 -19.41 1.31 17.85
C GLY A 438 -18.29 0.87 18.79
N PHE A 439 -17.31 0.17 18.29
CA PHE A 439 -16.14 -0.26 19.02
C PHE A 439 -15.14 0.89 19.12
N PRO A 440 -14.49 1.05 20.21
CA PRO A 440 -14.53 2.06 21.25
C PRO A 440 -14.52 3.48 20.70
N PHE A 441 -15.20 3.70 19.60
CA PHE A 441 -15.24 4.97 18.90
C PHE A 441 -16.39 5.80 19.34
N ASP A 442 -16.15 7.06 19.22
CA ASP A 442 -17.16 8.09 19.22
C ASP A 442 -18.33 7.60 18.35
N PRO A 443 -19.52 7.37 18.91
CA PRO A 443 -20.70 6.99 18.15
C PRO A 443 -21.07 8.02 17.07
N ASP A 444 -20.59 9.24 17.18
CA ASP A 444 -20.73 10.29 16.16
C ASP A 444 -19.69 10.16 15.06
N TYR A 445 -18.68 9.32 15.20
CA TYR A 445 -17.71 9.03 14.15
C TYR A 445 -18.30 8.02 13.16
N ASN A 446 -19.35 8.43 12.49
CA ASN A 446 -20.02 7.65 11.44
C ASN A 446 -19.11 7.23 10.29
N GLN A 447 -17.85 7.67 10.31
CA GLN A 447 -16.86 7.48 9.28
C GLN A 447 -15.83 6.39 9.60
N HIS A 448 -15.81 5.88 10.82
CA HIS A 448 -15.02 4.69 11.16
C HIS A 448 -15.95 3.54 11.56
N PRO A 449 -16.63 2.96 10.61
CA PRO A 449 -17.54 1.87 10.86
C PRO A 449 -16.77 0.58 11.13
N GLY A 450 -15.78 0.61 11.90
CA GLY A 450 -15.08 -0.58 12.24
C GLY A 450 -13.60 -0.37 12.24
N GLN A 451 -13.01 -1.10 13.08
CA GLN A 451 -11.60 -1.20 13.13
C GLN A 451 -11.14 -2.18 12.12
N PHE A 452 -9.94 -1.96 11.76
CA PHE A 452 -9.17 -2.85 10.92
C PHE A 452 -8.12 -3.53 11.80
N GLN A 453 -7.93 -4.82 11.59
CA GLN A 453 -6.89 -5.54 12.33
C GLN A 453 -5.49 -5.11 11.90
N ALA A 454 -5.30 -4.76 10.62
CA ALA A 454 -4.03 -4.37 10.07
C ALA A 454 -4.18 -3.30 8.98
N TYR A 455 -3.18 -2.45 8.85
CA TYR A 455 -3.14 -1.40 7.85
C TYR A 455 -1.71 -1.06 7.41
N SER A 456 -1.55 0.01 6.62
CA SER A 456 -0.27 0.47 6.08
C SER A 456 0.50 -0.62 5.34
N HIS A 457 -0.25 -1.39 4.57
CA HIS A 457 0.27 -2.50 3.79
C HIS A 457 1.33 -2.02 2.79
N TYR A 458 2.45 -2.71 2.74
CA TYR A 458 3.53 -2.48 1.81
C TYR A 458 3.77 -3.77 1.01
N VAL A 459 3.44 -3.75 -0.29
CA VAL A 459 3.60 -4.91 -1.16
C VAL A 459 5.02 -4.96 -1.70
N MET A 460 5.72 -6.03 -1.38
CA MET A 460 7.12 -6.25 -1.73
C MET A 460 7.27 -7.18 -2.94
N PRO A 461 8.42 -7.17 -3.62
CA PRO A 461 8.76 -8.20 -4.59
C PRO A 461 8.53 -9.60 -4.02
N GLY A 462 7.98 -10.50 -4.86
CA GLY A 462 7.57 -11.83 -4.42
C GLY A 462 6.16 -11.88 -3.79
N GLY A 463 5.45 -10.75 -3.72
CA GLY A 463 4.08 -10.68 -3.22
C GLY A 463 3.96 -10.67 -1.70
N LEU A 464 5.06 -10.52 -0.96
CA LEU A 464 5.01 -10.40 0.49
C LEU A 464 4.45 -9.03 0.88
N VAL A 465 3.54 -9.00 1.86
CA VAL A 465 2.89 -7.78 2.34
C VAL A 465 3.28 -7.53 3.79
N GLN A 466 4.01 -6.44 4.03
CA GLN A 466 4.21 -5.91 5.37
C GLN A 466 3.02 -5.06 5.78
N SER A 467 2.65 -5.16 7.05
CA SER A 467 1.56 -4.38 7.65
C SER A 467 1.87 -4.13 9.12
N PHE A 468 1.09 -3.28 9.76
CA PHE A 468 1.06 -3.20 11.23
C PHE A 468 -0.30 -3.66 11.75
N ILE A 469 -0.32 -4.10 13.00
CA ILE A 469 -1.56 -4.43 13.71
C ILE A 469 -2.11 -3.14 14.32
N ASP A 470 -3.35 -2.79 13.96
CA ASP A 470 -4.05 -1.68 14.59
C ASP A 470 -4.80 -2.17 15.83
N THR A 471 -5.82 -2.97 15.67
CA THR A 471 -6.64 -3.44 16.79
C THR A 471 -7.18 -4.84 16.51
N ILE A 472 -6.99 -5.73 17.48
CA ILE A 472 -7.45 -7.12 17.43
C ILE A 472 -8.42 -7.37 18.57
N GLY A 473 -9.42 -8.19 18.33
CA GLY A 473 -10.41 -8.61 19.32
C GLY A 473 -11.81 -8.08 19.06
N THR A 474 -12.62 -7.97 20.09
CA THR A 474 -14.02 -7.55 20.04
C THR A 474 -14.23 -6.22 20.75
N LYS A 475 -15.43 -5.67 20.66
CA LYS A 475 -15.82 -4.45 21.39
C LYS A 475 -15.55 -4.53 22.90
N ASP A 476 -15.79 -5.69 23.50
CA ASP A 476 -15.71 -5.89 24.95
C ASP A 476 -14.36 -6.46 25.40
N ASP A 477 -13.57 -6.99 24.46
CA ASP A 477 -12.24 -7.56 24.70
C ASP A 477 -11.35 -7.31 23.50
N PHE A 478 -10.56 -6.24 23.53
CA PHE A 478 -9.67 -5.85 22.46
C PHE A 478 -8.26 -5.50 22.93
N ARG A 479 -7.33 -5.61 22.00
CA ARG A 479 -5.96 -5.18 22.18
C ARG A 479 -5.54 -4.25 21.05
N ARG A 480 -5.04 -3.05 21.42
CA ARG A 480 -4.37 -2.16 20.49
C ARG A 480 -3.04 -2.78 20.07
N GLY A 481 -2.76 -2.72 18.77
CA GLY A 481 -1.52 -3.23 18.21
C GLY A 481 -0.36 -2.27 18.41
N GLY A 482 -0.14 -1.41 17.44
CA GLY A 482 1.03 -0.55 17.41
C GLY A 482 2.32 -1.37 17.36
N THR A 483 2.28 -2.45 16.58
CA THR A 483 3.39 -3.36 16.30
C THR A 483 3.22 -3.93 14.89
N LEU A 484 4.29 -4.47 14.28
CA LEU A 484 4.15 -5.05 12.94
C LEU A 484 3.27 -6.30 12.96
N ALA A 485 2.57 -6.52 11.85
CA ALA A 485 1.73 -7.69 11.64
C ALA A 485 2.55 -8.88 11.10
N PRO A 486 2.02 -10.11 11.23
CA PRO A 486 2.50 -11.23 10.45
C PRO A 486 2.38 -10.92 8.95
N THR A 487 3.38 -11.34 8.18
CA THR A 487 3.43 -11.14 6.73
C THR A 487 2.38 -12.00 6.05
N VAL A 488 1.64 -11.40 5.12
CA VAL A 488 0.77 -12.11 4.18
C VAL A 488 1.49 -12.23 2.85
N LYS A 489 1.27 -13.32 2.11
CA LYS A 489 1.79 -13.49 0.76
C LYS A 489 0.65 -13.46 -0.25
N LEU A 490 0.88 -12.73 -1.34
CA LEU A 490 -0.02 -12.66 -2.49
C LEU A 490 0.57 -13.44 -3.67
N ASP A 491 -0.25 -14.24 -4.30
CA ASP A 491 -0.02 -14.74 -5.64
C ASP A 491 -0.57 -13.71 -6.63
N ILE A 492 0.31 -13.19 -7.51
CA ILE A 492 -0.03 -12.14 -8.48
C ILE A 492 0.24 -12.67 -9.88
N ASP A 493 -0.81 -12.67 -10.72
CA ASP A 493 -0.76 -13.13 -12.12
C ASP A 493 -1.62 -12.23 -13.01
N GLY A 494 -0.98 -11.45 -13.88
CA GLY A 494 -1.67 -10.50 -14.76
C GLY A 494 -2.54 -9.53 -13.97
N SER A 495 -3.82 -9.45 -14.28
CA SER A 495 -4.79 -8.60 -13.58
C SER A 495 -5.46 -9.29 -12.37
N SER A 496 -4.94 -10.43 -11.96
CA SER A 496 -5.50 -11.21 -10.84
C SER A 496 -4.50 -11.34 -9.70
N SER A 497 -5.02 -11.40 -8.48
CA SER A 497 -4.24 -11.76 -7.30
C SER A 497 -5.09 -12.54 -6.32
N SER A 498 -4.44 -13.26 -5.41
CA SER A 498 -5.10 -13.93 -4.28
C SER A 498 -4.14 -14.06 -3.12
N VAL A 499 -4.70 -14.21 -1.91
CA VAL A 499 -3.93 -14.55 -0.71
C VAL A 499 -3.46 -16.00 -0.80
N ASP A 500 -2.16 -16.24 -0.63
CA ASP A 500 -1.57 -17.57 -0.50
C ASP A 500 -1.77 -18.09 0.93
N TYR A 501 -2.88 -18.77 1.17
CA TYR A 501 -3.19 -19.35 2.48
C TYR A 501 -2.27 -20.54 2.87
N SER A 502 -1.42 -21.02 1.96
CA SER A 502 -0.41 -22.03 2.25
C SER A 502 0.88 -21.43 2.82
N TYR A 503 1.04 -20.12 2.74
CA TYR A 503 2.20 -19.41 3.28
C TYR A 503 2.13 -19.33 4.81
N GLY A 504 3.17 -19.79 5.49
CA GLY A 504 3.23 -19.77 6.95
C GLY A 504 2.19 -20.69 7.61
N ASP A 505 1.52 -20.18 8.63
CA ASP A 505 0.42 -20.87 9.33
C ASP A 505 -0.92 -20.22 8.94
N GLY A 506 -1.70 -20.91 8.13
CA GLY A 506 -3.01 -20.43 7.67
C GLY A 506 -2.96 -19.13 6.88
N GLY A 507 -1.87 -18.85 6.15
CA GLY A 507 -1.67 -17.64 5.37
C GLY A 507 -0.92 -16.52 6.11
N LEU A 508 -0.51 -16.75 7.34
CA LEU A 508 0.29 -15.82 8.13
C LEU A 508 1.72 -16.33 8.27
N GLY A 509 2.67 -15.60 7.71
CA GLY A 509 4.10 -15.85 7.86
C GLY A 509 4.67 -15.29 9.16
N GLY A 510 5.98 -15.12 9.20
CA GLY A 510 6.65 -14.43 10.31
C GLY A 510 6.37 -12.93 10.31
N PHE A 511 6.70 -12.28 11.41
CA PHE A 511 6.55 -10.82 11.54
C PHE A 511 7.53 -10.10 10.61
N ALA A 512 7.00 -9.28 9.73
CA ALA A 512 7.74 -8.52 8.72
C ALA A 512 8.79 -9.37 7.99
N ASP A 513 8.36 -10.51 7.44
CA ASP A 513 9.23 -11.31 6.59
C ASP A 513 9.64 -10.52 5.37
N ILE A 514 10.90 -10.63 5.04
CA ILE A 514 11.52 -9.98 3.90
C ILE A 514 11.98 -11.08 2.94
N PRO A 515 11.77 -10.95 1.63
CA PRO A 515 12.31 -11.90 0.66
C PRO A 515 13.82 -11.73 0.55
N SER A 516 14.57 -12.16 1.55
CA SER A 516 15.98 -11.85 1.71
C SER A 516 16.89 -13.04 1.49
N ASP A 517 16.98 -13.52 0.26
CA ASP A 517 18.03 -14.47 -0.11
C ASP A 517 19.29 -13.78 -0.65
N THR A 518 19.29 -12.44 -0.74
CA THR A 518 20.39 -11.69 -1.35
C THR A 518 20.97 -10.69 -0.38
N GLU A 519 22.28 -10.80 -0.15
CA GLU A 519 23.06 -9.80 0.55
C GLU A 519 23.46 -8.68 -0.40
N PHE A 520 23.29 -7.43 0.00
CA PHE A 520 23.76 -6.27 -0.75
C PHE A 520 25.29 -6.29 -0.80
N LYS A 521 25.84 -6.48 -2.00
CA LYS A 521 27.29 -6.48 -2.23
C LYS A 521 27.75 -5.06 -2.49
N ASN A 522 28.56 -4.55 -1.58
CA ASN A 522 29.24 -3.26 -1.70
C ASN A 522 30.18 -3.17 -2.91
#